data_775a63aeb68d4c9e5bf2ddd11a797ac8
#
_entry.id   775a63aeb68d4c9e5bf2ddd11a797ac8
#
_cell.length_a   1.000
_cell.length_b   1.000
_cell.length_c   1.000
_cell.angle_alpha   90.00
_cell.angle_beta   90.00
_cell.angle_gamma   90.00
#
_symmetry.space_group_name_H-M   'P 1'
#
loop_
_entity.id
_entity.type
_entity.pdbx_description
1 polymer ?
#
loop_
_entity_poly.entity_id
_entity_poly.type
_entity_poly.pdbx_seq_one_letter_code
_entity_poly.pdbx_strand_id
1 'polypeptide(L)'
;FYGLIPQIDWGMDELAQRINRSGIAASNYSHASWRSVADQAIADYRRDPKPVAVVGHSIGGNSAVQFAQALGAAHVPVSLLITYDPNRGSDSIPANVHRYINLYQSSNILGGGDLAPGSGFHGHYASYNLKDRTEIIHVNLDKFSRIQELLAAKVRSMGAGGEGEAVPLRIVFAATGPIELWDSGAAVSAHGGDTLQSIAAAYHVPVWAVAQINRKSEGAALTEGERVVVPRYLGQRLTRPALPDAAKPASGDEPKSVSGDAPGSSSPSAEH
;
A
#
# COMPACT_ATOMS: atom_id res chain seq x y z
N PHE A 1 7.41 -16.67 -11.35
CA PHE A 1 7.03 -17.68 -12.37
C PHE A 1 6.72 -16.97 -13.67
N TYR A 2 7.30 -17.42 -14.76
CA TYR A 2 6.96 -16.95 -16.10
C TYR A 2 5.82 -17.77 -16.74
N GLY A 3 5.20 -17.20 -17.77
CA GLY A 3 4.07 -17.81 -18.50
C GLY A 3 4.45 -18.91 -19.49
N LEU A 4 3.64 -19.08 -20.55
CA LEU A 4 3.79 -20.18 -21.52
C LEU A 4 4.97 -20.01 -22.48
N ILE A 5 5.38 -18.77 -22.76
CA ILE A 5 6.38 -18.46 -23.79
C ILE A 5 7.57 -17.76 -23.13
N PRO A 6 8.63 -18.50 -22.72
CA PRO A 6 9.78 -17.93 -22.04
C PRO A 6 10.47 -16.78 -22.80
N GLN A 7 10.45 -16.84 -24.13
CA GLN A 7 11.04 -15.81 -24.99
C GLN A 7 10.33 -14.46 -24.94
N ILE A 8 9.08 -14.42 -24.42
CA ILE A 8 8.28 -13.20 -24.25
C ILE A 8 8.40 -12.70 -22.80
N ASP A 9 8.63 -13.60 -21.83
CA ASP A 9 8.62 -13.31 -20.39
C ASP A 9 10.01 -12.95 -19.81
N TRP A 10 10.92 -12.40 -20.63
CA TRP A 10 12.25 -12.03 -20.16
C TRP A 10 12.25 -10.92 -19.07
N GLY A 11 11.17 -10.16 -18.92
CA GLY A 11 11.00 -9.19 -17.85
C GLY A 11 11.04 -9.83 -16.46
N MET A 12 10.59 -11.08 -16.34
CA MET A 12 10.67 -11.82 -15.06
C MET A 12 12.14 -12.19 -14.72
N ASP A 13 12.97 -12.49 -15.72
CA ASP A 13 14.41 -12.70 -15.52
C ASP A 13 15.12 -11.41 -15.12
N GLU A 14 14.77 -10.29 -15.75
CA GLU A 14 15.31 -8.97 -15.40
C GLU A 14 14.94 -8.58 -13.98
N LEU A 15 13.69 -8.80 -13.56
CA LEU A 15 13.23 -8.55 -12.18
C LEU A 15 14.03 -9.41 -11.18
N ALA A 16 14.20 -10.70 -11.45
CA ALA A 16 15.00 -11.58 -10.62
C ALA A 16 16.46 -11.10 -10.50
N GLN A 17 17.09 -10.71 -11.63
CA GLN A 17 18.44 -10.16 -11.63
C GLN A 17 18.52 -8.83 -10.85
N ARG A 18 17.52 -7.97 -10.96
CA ARG A 18 17.45 -6.70 -10.23
C ARG A 18 17.37 -6.91 -8.72
N ILE A 19 16.59 -7.93 -8.29
CA ILE A 19 16.49 -8.33 -6.88
C ILE A 19 17.81 -8.93 -6.41
N ASN A 20 18.43 -9.83 -7.19
CA ASN A 20 19.72 -10.46 -6.87
C ASN A 20 20.84 -9.42 -6.70
N ARG A 21 20.89 -8.39 -7.54
CA ARG A 21 21.84 -7.29 -7.39
C ARG A 21 21.70 -6.51 -6.09
N SER A 22 20.55 -6.62 -5.42
CA SER A 22 20.33 -6.01 -4.10
C SER A 22 20.70 -6.93 -2.92
N GLY A 23 21.30 -8.08 -3.17
CA GLY A 23 21.72 -9.05 -2.15
C GLY A 23 20.62 -10.01 -1.68
N ILE A 24 19.46 -10.04 -2.35
CA ILE A 24 18.36 -10.95 -2.05
C ILE A 24 18.34 -12.04 -3.11
N ALA A 25 18.40 -13.31 -2.69
CA ALA A 25 18.34 -14.44 -3.61
C ALA A 25 16.96 -14.50 -4.30
N ALA A 26 16.95 -14.45 -5.63
CA ALA A 26 15.77 -14.58 -6.46
C ALA A 26 16.03 -15.47 -7.67
N SER A 27 15.09 -16.33 -8.00
CA SER A 27 15.15 -17.25 -9.13
C SER A 27 13.85 -17.19 -9.93
N ASN A 28 13.95 -17.37 -11.23
CA ASN A 28 12.78 -17.45 -12.10
C ASN A 28 12.52 -18.89 -12.52
N TYR A 29 11.26 -19.33 -12.50
CA TYR A 29 10.83 -20.69 -12.76
C TYR A 29 9.70 -20.74 -13.76
N SER A 30 9.60 -21.83 -14.51
CA SER A 30 8.41 -22.09 -15.33
C SER A 30 7.16 -22.20 -14.46
N HIS A 31 6.04 -21.70 -14.98
CA HIS A 31 4.73 -21.87 -14.35
C HIS A 31 4.42 -23.34 -14.03
N ALA A 32 4.86 -24.29 -14.86
CA ALA A 32 4.64 -25.71 -14.65
C ALA A 32 5.38 -26.31 -13.44
N SER A 33 6.44 -25.63 -12.95
CA SER A 33 7.28 -26.12 -11.86
C SER A 33 6.78 -25.70 -10.47
N TRP A 34 5.67 -25.02 -10.36
CA TRP A 34 5.25 -24.38 -9.10
C TRP A 34 5.15 -25.36 -7.93
N ARG A 35 4.75 -26.64 -8.17
CA ARG A 35 4.65 -27.66 -7.11
C ARG A 35 6.01 -28.00 -6.52
N SER A 36 6.97 -28.35 -7.36
CA SER A 36 8.32 -28.70 -6.88
C SER A 36 9.02 -27.49 -6.24
N VAL A 37 8.77 -26.29 -6.74
CA VAL A 37 9.29 -25.05 -6.11
C VAL A 37 8.63 -24.80 -4.76
N ALA A 38 7.33 -25.09 -4.60
CA ALA A 38 6.64 -24.99 -3.31
C ALA A 38 7.20 -25.98 -2.29
N ASP A 39 7.40 -27.25 -2.69
CA ASP A 39 7.98 -28.27 -1.82
C ASP A 39 9.39 -27.85 -1.34
N GLN A 40 10.22 -27.33 -2.23
CA GLN A 40 11.54 -26.82 -1.88
C GLN A 40 11.45 -25.61 -0.94
N ALA A 41 10.59 -24.64 -1.22
CA ALA A 41 10.41 -23.46 -0.39
C ALA A 41 9.92 -23.79 1.03
N ILE A 42 9.03 -24.79 1.16
CA ILE A 42 8.56 -25.30 2.45
C ILE A 42 9.72 -25.94 3.23
N ALA A 43 10.54 -26.76 2.56
CA ALA A 43 11.70 -27.39 3.18
C ALA A 43 12.74 -26.36 3.65
N ASP A 44 13.00 -25.36 2.80
CA ASP A 44 13.94 -24.28 3.11
C ASP A 44 13.44 -23.42 4.27
N TYR A 45 12.15 -23.03 4.28
CA TYR A 45 11.55 -22.26 5.35
C TYR A 45 11.60 -22.99 6.70
N ARG A 46 11.34 -24.31 6.71
CA ARG A 46 11.43 -25.12 7.94
C ARG A 46 12.84 -25.20 8.51
N ARG A 47 13.86 -25.15 7.64
CA ARG A 47 15.27 -25.17 8.05
C ARG A 47 15.76 -23.79 8.53
N ASP A 48 15.36 -22.72 7.84
CA ASP A 48 15.80 -21.34 8.08
C ASP A 48 14.67 -20.37 7.68
N PRO A 49 13.76 -20.04 8.63
CA PRO A 49 12.61 -19.19 8.34
C PRO A 49 13.01 -17.79 7.85
N LYS A 50 12.71 -17.49 6.60
CA LYS A 50 12.94 -16.18 5.95
C LYS A 50 11.68 -15.69 5.26
N PRO A 51 11.50 -14.37 5.08
CA PRO A 51 10.40 -13.83 4.31
C PRO A 51 10.35 -14.40 2.89
N VAL A 52 9.16 -14.89 2.48
CA VAL A 52 8.94 -15.46 1.14
C VAL A 52 8.22 -14.44 0.28
N ALA A 53 8.80 -14.13 -0.89
CA ALA A 53 8.12 -13.39 -1.95
C ALA A 53 7.93 -14.28 -3.18
N VAL A 54 6.77 -14.16 -3.81
CA VAL A 54 6.49 -14.83 -5.08
C VAL A 54 5.88 -13.83 -6.07
N VAL A 55 6.34 -13.90 -7.31
CA VAL A 55 5.89 -13.06 -8.42
C VAL A 55 5.53 -13.95 -9.59
N GLY A 56 4.44 -13.65 -10.28
CA GLY A 56 4.04 -14.40 -11.46
C GLY A 56 3.40 -13.55 -12.54
N HIS A 57 3.69 -13.86 -13.80
CA HIS A 57 3.13 -13.21 -14.98
C HIS A 57 2.20 -14.18 -15.74
N SER A 58 1.04 -13.69 -16.20
CA SER A 58 0.11 -14.48 -16.99
C SER A 58 -0.31 -15.76 -16.27
N ILE A 59 -0.22 -16.93 -16.90
CA ILE A 59 -0.44 -18.24 -16.25
C ILE A 59 0.53 -18.48 -15.08
N GLY A 60 1.73 -17.87 -15.11
CA GLY A 60 2.66 -17.88 -13.97
C GLY A 60 2.11 -17.10 -12.76
N GLY A 61 1.23 -16.12 -12.98
CA GLY A 61 0.48 -15.46 -11.92
C GLY A 61 -0.47 -16.42 -11.19
N ASN A 62 -1.18 -17.27 -11.96
CA ASN A 62 -2.02 -18.32 -11.38
C ASN A 62 -1.17 -19.33 -10.58
N SER A 63 -0.01 -19.72 -11.14
CA SER A 63 0.92 -20.62 -10.47
C SER A 63 1.50 -20.01 -9.18
N ALA A 64 1.71 -18.69 -9.14
CA ALA A 64 2.13 -17.99 -7.94
C ALA A 64 1.06 -18.04 -6.83
N VAL A 65 -0.22 -17.97 -7.20
CA VAL A 65 -1.33 -18.15 -6.25
C VAL A 65 -1.37 -19.59 -5.72
N GLN A 66 -1.26 -20.59 -6.62
CA GLN A 66 -1.22 -22.01 -6.23
C GLN A 66 -0.01 -22.33 -5.35
N PHE A 67 1.15 -21.74 -5.65
CA PHE A 67 2.33 -21.82 -4.79
C PHE A 67 2.02 -21.26 -3.39
N ALA A 68 1.42 -20.07 -3.30
CA ALA A 68 1.05 -19.48 -2.02
C ALA A 68 0.05 -20.34 -1.24
N GLN A 69 -0.91 -20.97 -1.91
CA GLN A 69 -1.87 -21.92 -1.30
C GLN A 69 -1.16 -23.15 -0.73
N ALA A 70 -0.21 -23.74 -1.48
CA ALA A 70 0.57 -24.89 -1.01
C ALA A 70 1.41 -24.55 0.23
N LEU A 71 2.03 -23.36 0.24
CA LEU A 71 2.73 -22.86 1.42
C LEU A 71 1.77 -22.67 2.60
N GLY A 72 0.57 -22.16 2.37
CA GLY A 72 -0.47 -21.99 3.39
C GLY A 72 -0.91 -23.31 4.01
N ALA A 73 -1.10 -24.35 3.20
CA ALA A 73 -1.41 -25.70 3.66
C ALA A 73 -0.28 -26.29 4.54
N ALA A 74 0.96 -25.86 4.34
CA ALA A 74 2.12 -26.21 5.16
C ALA A 74 2.41 -25.23 6.31
N HIS A 75 1.50 -24.27 6.57
CA HIS A 75 1.63 -23.20 7.57
C HIS A 75 2.84 -22.28 7.36
N VAL A 76 3.27 -22.11 6.10
CA VAL A 76 4.34 -21.17 5.73
C VAL A 76 3.73 -19.87 5.26
N PRO A 77 4.06 -18.71 5.88
CA PRO A 77 3.56 -17.42 5.45
C PRO A 77 4.22 -16.95 4.16
N VAL A 78 3.45 -16.25 3.33
CA VAL A 78 3.94 -15.54 2.15
C VAL A 78 3.93 -14.05 2.46
N SER A 79 5.11 -13.45 2.55
CA SER A 79 5.26 -12.03 2.89
C SER A 79 4.75 -11.11 1.76
N LEU A 80 4.92 -11.54 0.51
CA LEU A 80 4.54 -10.77 -0.67
C LEU A 80 4.16 -11.68 -1.84
N LEU A 81 2.97 -11.52 -2.37
CA LEU A 81 2.52 -12.11 -3.62
C LEU A 81 2.23 -11.00 -4.64
N ILE A 82 2.85 -11.08 -5.80
CA ILE A 82 2.65 -10.15 -6.90
C ILE A 82 2.17 -10.91 -8.13
N THR A 83 1.14 -10.41 -8.80
CA THR A 83 0.69 -10.93 -10.08
C THR A 83 0.71 -9.85 -11.15
N TYR A 84 1.23 -10.21 -12.32
CA TYR A 84 1.15 -9.42 -13.54
C TYR A 84 0.17 -10.08 -14.50
N ASP A 85 -0.93 -9.41 -14.74
CA ASP A 85 -1.98 -9.79 -15.68
C ASP A 85 -2.35 -11.29 -15.64
N PRO A 86 -2.67 -11.83 -14.44
CA PRO A 86 -3.01 -13.24 -14.28
C PRO A 86 -4.25 -13.59 -15.09
N ASN A 87 -4.42 -14.87 -15.44
CA ASN A 87 -5.60 -15.31 -16.15
C ASN A 87 -6.86 -15.11 -15.29
N ARG A 88 -7.97 -14.81 -15.95
CA ARG A 88 -9.29 -14.76 -15.31
C ARG A 88 -9.68 -16.14 -14.78
N GLY A 89 -10.44 -16.17 -13.69
CA GLY A 89 -10.86 -17.40 -13.06
C GLY A 89 -9.79 -18.10 -12.23
N SER A 90 -8.71 -17.39 -11.91
CA SER A 90 -7.75 -17.84 -10.90
C SER A 90 -8.39 -17.99 -9.53
N ASP A 91 -7.77 -18.81 -8.70
CA ASP A 91 -8.11 -18.94 -7.28
C ASP A 91 -8.03 -17.59 -6.55
N SER A 92 -8.75 -17.48 -5.45
CA SER A 92 -8.67 -16.31 -4.56
C SER A 92 -7.35 -16.30 -3.78
N ILE A 93 -6.95 -15.10 -3.32
CA ILE A 93 -5.73 -14.90 -2.56
C ILE A 93 -5.84 -15.59 -1.20
N PRO A 94 -4.93 -16.51 -0.84
CA PRO A 94 -5.04 -17.29 0.39
C PRO A 94 -4.68 -16.50 1.64
N ALA A 95 -5.18 -16.96 2.78
CA ALA A 95 -5.09 -16.30 4.07
C ALA A 95 -3.64 -16.11 4.60
N ASN A 96 -2.70 -16.96 4.16
CA ASN A 96 -1.28 -16.89 4.57
C ASN A 96 -0.48 -15.81 3.84
N VAL A 97 -1.09 -15.05 2.91
CA VAL A 97 -0.45 -13.95 2.21
C VAL A 97 -0.59 -12.66 3.01
N HIS A 98 0.53 -12.05 3.39
CA HIS A 98 0.53 -10.79 4.14
C HIS A 98 0.33 -9.56 3.26
N ARG A 99 0.83 -9.59 2.02
CA ARG A 99 0.67 -8.52 1.04
C ARG A 99 0.42 -9.07 -0.34
N TYR A 100 -0.59 -8.53 -1.01
CA TYR A 100 -0.90 -8.84 -2.39
C TYR A 100 -0.91 -7.59 -3.25
N ILE A 101 -0.23 -7.66 -4.39
CA ILE A 101 -0.22 -6.61 -5.41
C ILE A 101 -0.56 -7.24 -6.75
N ASN A 102 -1.58 -6.71 -7.40
CA ASN A 102 -1.99 -7.10 -8.74
C ASN A 102 -1.84 -5.94 -9.71
N LEU A 103 -1.19 -6.16 -10.82
CA LEU A 103 -1.18 -5.25 -11.97
C LEU A 103 -1.81 -5.99 -13.14
N TYR A 104 -2.91 -5.48 -13.67
CA TYR A 104 -3.63 -6.16 -14.73
C TYR A 104 -4.25 -5.18 -15.71
N GLN A 105 -4.61 -5.66 -16.89
CA GLN A 105 -5.31 -4.90 -17.89
C GLN A 105 -6.65 -5.56 -18.19
N SER A 106 -7.74 -4.99 -17.67
CA SER A 106 -9.07 -5.62 -17.76
C SER A 106 -9.60 -5.80 -19.19
N SER A 107 -9.05 -5.06 -20.16
CA SER A 107 -9.36 -5.23 -21.60
C SER A 107 -8.62 -6.38 -22.27
N ASN A 108 -7.65 -7.01 -21.59
CA ASN A 108 -6.85 -8.08 -22.14
C ASN A 108 -7.64 -9.40 -22.22
N ILE A 109 -7.49 -10.12 -23.32
CA ILE A 109 -8.16 -11.41 -23.55
C ILE A 109 -7.37 -12.56 -22.90
N LEU A 110 -6.03 -12.49 -22.93
CA LEU A 110 -5.14 -13.55 -22.42
C LEU A 110 -4.94 -13.51 -20.90
N GLY A 111 -5.18 -12.35 -20.29
CA GLY A 111 -5.01 -12.10 -18.87
C GLY A 111 -6.21 -11.33 -18.30
N GLY A 112 -5.96 -10.24 -17.61
CA GLY A 112 -6.99 -9.32 -17.12
C GLY A 112 -7.69 -9.80 -15.86
N GLY A 113 -7.07 -10.72 -15.12
CA GLY A 113 -7.60 -11.21 -13.84
C GLY A 113 -7.46 -10.20 -12.71
N ASP A 114 -8.60 -9.81 -12.12
CA ASP A 114 -8.64 -9.06 -10.85
C ASP A 114 -8.98 -10.05 -9.73
N LEU A 115 -7.95 -10.65 -9.15
CA LEU A 115 -8.11 -11.69 -8.14
C LEU A 115 -8.67 -11.10 -6.84
N ALA A 116 -9.63 -11.78 -6.26
CA ALA A 116 -10.26 -11.35 -5.01
C ALA A 116 -9.56 -11.94 -3.78
N PRO A 117 -9.60 -11.25 -2.64
CA PRO A 117 -9.25 -11.84 -1.35
C PRO A 117 -10.09 -13.10 -1.08
N GLY A 118 -9.46 -14.18 -0.66
CA GLY A 118 -10.13 -15.39 -0.21
C GLY A 118 -10.62 -15.28 1.24
N SER A 119 -11.34 -16.31 1.68
CA SER A 119 -11.79 -16.43 3.07
C SER A 119 -10.58 -16.41 4.03
N GLY A 120 -10.66 -15.59 5.07
CA GLY A 120 -9.58 -15.45 6.06
C GLY A 120 -8.39 -14.61 5.61
N PHE A 121 -8.42 -13.98 4.44
CA PHE A 121 -7.40 -13.02 4.05
C PHE A 121 -7.56 -11.70 4.83
N HIS A 122 -6.53 -11.31 5.57
CA HIS A 122 -6.46 -10.06 6.35
C HIS A 122 -5.23 -9.23 6.00
N GLY A 123 -4.55 -9.58 4.92
CA GLY A 123 -3.33 -8.90 4.46
C GLY A 123 -3.61 -7.57 3.77
N HIS A 124 -2.53 -6.92 3.40
CA HIS A 124 -2.59 -5.74 2.54
C HIS A 124 -2.96 -6.14 1.11
N TYR A 125 -3.84 -5.38 0.49
CA TYR A 125 -4.33 -5.65 -0.85
C TYR A 125 -4.33 -4.40 -1.70
N ALA A 126 -3.70 -4.48 -2.86
CA ALA A 126 -3.75 -3.43 -3.88
C ALA A 126 -3.86 -4.05 -5.27
N SER A 127 -4.86 -3.64 -6.04
CA SER A 127 -5.08 -4.10 -7.42
C SER A 127 -5.15 -2.90 -8.37
N TYR A 128 -4.35 -2.93 -9.42
CA TYR A 128 -4.13 -1.84 -10.36
C TYR A 128 -4.60 -2.23 -11.74
N ASN A 129 -5.67 -1.61 -12.21
CA ASN A 129 -6.16 -1.76 -13.57
C ASN A 129 -5.49 -0.74 -14.49
N LEU A 130 -4.77 -1.24 -15.48
CA LEU A 130 -4.01 -0.47 -16.46
C LEU A 130 -4.78 -0.29 -17.78
N LYS A 131 -6.12 -0.48 -17.78
CA LYS A 131 -6.95 -0.50 -19.00
C LYS A 131 -6.80 0.75 -19.90
N ASP A 132 -6.52 1.91 -19.28
CA ASP A 132 -6.41 3.18 -19.98
C ASP A 132 -4.94 3.51 -20.36
N ARG A 133 -3.99 2.64 -20.01
CA ARG A 133 -2.56 2.71 -20.34
C ARG A 133 -2.29 1.85 -21.57
N THR A 134 -2.58 2.39 -22.75
CA THR A 134 -2.55 1.62 -24.01
C THR A 134 -1.15 1.17 -24.43
N GLU A 135 -0.09 1.80 -23.92
CA GLU A 135 1.29 1.41 -24.11
C GLU A 135 1.68 0.16 -23.30
N ILE A 136 0.88 -0.19 -22.29
CA ILE A 136 1.10 -1.37 -21.43
C ILE A 136 0.14 -2.46 -21.84
N ILE A 137 0.70 -3.53 -22.38
CA ILE A 137 -0.07 -4.71 -22.87
C ILE A 137 0.41 -5.97 -22.15
N HIS A 138 -0.30 -7.08 -22.31
CA HIS A 138 0.01 -8.35 -21.65
C HIS A 138 1.49 -8.75 -21.73
N VAL A 139 2.06 -8.67 -22.92
CA VAL A 139 3.42 -9.18 -23.20
C VAL A 139 4.55 -8.22 -22.81
N ASN A 140 4.24 -7.02 -22.34
CA ASN A 140 5.27 -6.06 -21.92
C ASN A 140 5.10 -5.52 -20.50
N LEU A 141 4.01 -5.86 -19.81
CA LEU A 141 3.71 -5.35 -18.48
C LEU A 141 4.83 -5.67 -17.46
N ASP A 142 5.40 -6.86 -17.54
CA ASP A 142 6.51 -7.30 -16.69
C ASP A 142 7.85 -6.59 -17.00
N LYS A 143 7.94 -5.88 -18.14
CA LYS A 143 9.16 -5.21 -18.65
C LYS A 143 9.23 -3.72 -18.31
N PHE A 144 8.17 -3.15 -17.76
CA PHE A 144 8.17 -1.73 -17.40
C PHE A 144 9.15 -1.45 -16.26
N SER A 145 10.27 -0.79 -16.57
CA SER A 145 11.36 -0.52 -15.63
C SER A 145 10.88 0.15 -14.36
N ARG A 146 9.94 1.11 -14.45
CA ARG A 146 9.40 1.80 -13.28
C ARG A 146 8.64 0.85 -12.36
N ILE A 147 7.85 -0.07 -12.92
CA ILE A 147 7.12 -1.09 -12.14
C ILE A 147 8.13 -2.04 -11.48
N GLN A 148 9.11 -2.53 -12.22
CA GLN A 148 10.16 -3.40 -11.70
C GLN A 148 10.95 -2.74 -10.57
N GLU A 149 11.29 -1.46 -10.69
CA GLU A 149 11.99 -0.70 -9.64
C GLU A 149 11.18 -0.64 -8.35
N LEU A 150 9.90 -0.27 -8.45
CA LEU A 150 9.00 -0.18 -7.31
C LEU A 150 8.82 -1.54 -6.61
N LEU A 151 8.65 -2.61 -7.38
CA LEU A 151 8.46 -3.95 -6.83
C LEU A 151 9.76 -4.53 -6.28
N ALA A 152 10.91 -4.32 -6.92
CA ALA A 152 12.20 -4.70 -6.36
C ALA A 152 12.49 -3.94 -5.05
N ALA A 153 12.13 -2.64 -4.97
CA ALA A 153 12.22 -1.87 -3.74
C ALA A 153 11.31 -2.45 -2.65
N LYS A 154 10.09 -2.92 -3.03
CA LYS A 154 9.17 -3.57 -2.09
C LYS A 154 9.73 -4.88 -1.57
N VAL A 155 10.30 -5.72 -2.43
CA VAL A 155 10.96 -6.97 -1.99
C VAL A 155 12.07 -6.68 -0.98
N ARG A 156 12.89 -5.64 -1.20
CA ARG A 156 13.93 -5.22 -0.23
C ARG A 156 13.37 -4.79 1.13
N SER A 157 12.18 -4.20 1.15
CA SER A 157 11.53 -3.73 2.39
C SER A 157 10.64 -4.78 3.06
N MET A 158 10.64 -6.03 2.61
CA MET A 158 9.88 -7.11 3.24
C MET A 158 10.34 -7.31 4.68
N GLY A 159 9.38 -7.46 5.58
CA GLY A 159 9.63 -7.54 7.03
C GLY A 159 9.42 -6.22 7.78
N ALA A 160 9.38 -5.07 7.10
CA ALA A 160 8.86 -3.85 7.70
C ALA A 160 7.32 -3.95 7.73
N GLY A 161 6.77 -4.51 8.79
CA GLY A 161 5.34 -4.63 9.01
C GLY A 161 4.64 -3.27 8.91
N GLY A 162 3.59 -3.17 8.12
CA GLY A 162 2.67 -2.04 8.20
C GLY A 162 1.78 -2.23 9.42
N GLU A 163 1.85 -1.33 10.39
CA GLU A 163 0.95 -1.32 11.52
C GLU A 163 -0.39 -0.69 11.13
N GLY A 164 -1.47 -1.18 11.68
CA GLY A 164 -2.82 -0.66 11.52
C GLY A 164 -3.68 -1.39 10.48
N GLU A 165 -4.96 -1.10 10.51
CA GLU A 165 -5.96 -1.68 9.61
C GLU A 165 -5.61 -1.40 8.14
N ALA A 166 -5.56 -2.44 7.34
CA ALA A 166 -5.33 -2.35 5.91
C ALA A 166 -6.67 -2.25 5.17
N VAL A 167 -6.84 -1.21 4.38
CA VAL A 167 -8.01 -1.05 3.51
C VAL A 167 -7.64 -1.51 2.10
N PRO A 168 -8.38 -2.47 1.51
CA PRO A 168 -8.14 -2.91 0.14
C PRO A 168 -8.25 -1.74 -0.86
N LEU A 169 -7.28 -1.63 -1.77
CA LEU A 169 -7.27 -0.63 -2.83
C LEU A 169 -7.53 -1.28 -4.18
N ARG A 170 -8.45 -0.69 -4.95
CA ARG A 170 -8.66 -0.95 -6.37
C ARG A 170 -8.55 0.36 -7.13
N ILE A 171 -7.53 0.47 -7.96
CA ILE A 171 -7.19 1.70 -8.66
C ILE A 171 -7.21 1.44 -10.17
N VAL A 172 -7.82 2.36 -10.92
CA VAL A 172 -7.68 2.43 -12.37
C VAL A 172 -6.67 3.53 -12.67
N PHE A 173 -5.57 3.21 -13.34
CA PHE A 173 -4.61 4.22 -13.76
C PHE A 173 -5.20 5.09 -14.87
N ALA A 174 -4.99 6.38 -14.76
CA ALA A 174 -5.29 7.31 -15.85
C ALA A 174 -4.40 7.02 -17.08
N ALA A 175 -4.87 7.40 -18.26
CA ALA A 175 -4.16 7.21 -19.53
C ALA A 175 -2.78 7.87 -19.55
N THR A 176 -2.58 8.91 -18.75
CA THR A 176 -1.32 9.66 -18.62
C THR A 176 -0.99 9.87 -17.15
N GLY A 177 0.26 10.16 -16.86
CA GLY A 177 0.73 10.44 -15.50
C GLY A 177 1.71 9.39 -14.97
N PRO A 178 2.24 9.61 -13.77
CA PRO A 178 3.20 8.70 -13.17
C PRO A 178 2.56 7.37 -12.78
N ILE A 179 3.35 6.29 -12.85
CA ILE A 179 2.98 5.00 -12.25
C ILE A 179 3.45 5.02 -10.81
N GLU A 180 2.49 5.05 -9.89
CA GLU A 180 2.71 5.00 -8.46
C GLU A 180 2.01 3.78 -7.89
N LEU A 181 2.71 3.02 -7.06
CA LEU A 181 2.17 1.79 -6.47
C LEU A 181 2.07 1.91 -4.95
N TRP A 182 0.97 1.41 -4.43
CA TRP A 182 0.69 1.30 -3.00
C TRP A 182 0.40 -0.15 -2.64
N ASP A 183 0.55 -0.52 -1.39
CA ASP A 183 0.27 -1.89 -0.93
C ASP A 183 -1.12 -2.06 -0.30
N SER A 184 -1.75 -0.97 0.11
CA SER A 184 -3.10 -0.92 0.69
C SER A 184 -3.48 0.53 0.98
N GLY A 185 -4.63 0.74 1.59
CA GLY A 185 -5.02 2.02 2.18
C GLY A 185 -5.05 2.00 3.70
N ALA A 186 -5.16 3.18 4.29
CA ALA A 186 -5.52 3.39 5.69
C ALA A 186 -6.77 4.25 5.77
N ALA A 187 -7.70 3.91 6.67
CA ALA A 187 -8.84 4.76 6.96
C ALA A 187 -8.42 5.84 7.96
N VAL A 188 -8.71 7.09 7.63
CA VAL A 188 -8.52 8.25 8.49
C VAL A 188 -9.83 9.02 8.61
N SER A 189 -10.05 9.71 9.71
CA SER A 189 -11.20 10.60 9.88
C SER A 189 -10.77 12.03 9.59
N ALA A 190 -11.54 12.74 8.77
CA ALA A 190 -11.32 14.16 8.48
C ALA A 190 -11.67 15.02 9.70
N HIS A 191 -10.95 16.11 9.89
CA HIS A 191 -11.26 17.14 10.89
C HIS A 191 -12.01 18.30 10.23
N GLY A 192 -12.59 19.16 11.03
CA GLY A 192 -13.25 20.37 10.53
C GLY A 192 -12.28 21.24 9.74
N GLY A 193 -12.66 21.57 8.49
CA GLY A 193 -11.81 22.36 7.57
C GLY A 193 -10.85 21.53 6.71
N ASP A 194 -10.78 20.21 6.87
CA ASP A 194 -9.99 19.37 6.01
C ASP A 194 -10.51 19.34 4.56
N THR A 195 -9.56 19.17 3.65
CA THR A 195 -9.79 18.90 2.24
C THR A 195 -9.00 17.66 1.82
N LEU A 196 -9.31 17.07 0.67
CA LEU A 196 -8.46 15.98 0.14
C LEU A 196 -7.01 16.43 -0.07
N GLN A 197 -6.78 17.69 -0.40
CA GLN A 197 -5.44 18.26 -0.56
C GLN A 197 -4.68 18.32 0.78
N SER A 198 -5.33 18.79 1.88
CA SER A 198 -4.68 18.84 3.19
C SER A 198 -4.32 17.46 3.70
N ILE A 199 -5.23 16.48 3.53
CA ILE A 199 -4.95 15.08 3.89
C ILE A 199 -3.83 14.49 3.04
N ALA A 200 -3.88 14.66 1.71
CA ALA A 200 -2.84 14.16 0.81
C ALA A 200 -1.46 14.73 1.16
N ALA A 201 -1.37 16.03 1.46
CA ALA A 201 -0.15 16.70 1.89
C ALA A 201 0.36 16.15 3.23
N ALA A 202 -0.53 15.97 4.21
CA ALA A 202 -0.18 15.45 5.54
C ALA A 202 0.41 14.03 5.48
N TYR A 203 -0.09 13.21 4.55
CA TYR A 203 0.37 11.83 4.38
C TYR A 203 1.42 11.65 3.28
N HIS A 204 1.86 12.74 2.64
CA HIS A 204 2.84 12.73 1.54
C HIS A 204 2.45 11.81 0.38
N VAL A 205 1.18 11.81 0.01
CA VAL A 205 0.63 11.04 -1.11
C VAL A 205 0.03 11.97 -2.16
N PRO A 206 -0.02 11.55 -3.45
CA PRO A 206 -0.61 12.37 -4.49
C PRO A 206 -2.11 12.60 -4.26
N VAL A 207 -2.56 13.85 -4.38
CA VAL A 207 -3.99 14.20 -4.18
C VAL A 207 -4.91 13.45 -5.14
N TRP A 208 -4.49 13.26 -6.40
CA TRP A 208 -5.26 12.50 -7.38
C TRP A 208 -5.54 11.06 -6.94
N ALA A 209 -4.59 10.42 -6.24
CA ALA A 209 -4.77 9.06 -5.74
C ALA A 209 -5.79 9.02 -4.60
N VAL A 210 -5.72 9.96 -3.66
CA VAL A 210 -6.72 10.09 -2.57
C VAL A 210 -8.09 10.38 -3.16
N ALA A 211 -8.18 11.29 -4.13
CA ALA A 211 -9.42 11.66 -4.80
C ALA A 211 -10.06 10.45 -5.51
N GLN A 212 -9.29 9.72 -6.31
CA GLN A 212 -9.75 8.56 -7.06
C GLN A 212 -10.25 7.44 -6.13
N ILE A 213 -9.50 7.11 -5.09
CA ILE A 213 -9.83 6.05 -4.13
C ILE A 213 -11.14 6.38 -3.41
N ASN A 214 -11.35 7.65 -3.06
CA ASN A 214 -12.55 8.11 -2.35
C ASN A 214 -13.68 8.51 -3.29
N ARG A 215 -13.51 8.43 -4.60
CA ARG A 215 -14.49 8.84 -5.63
C ARG A 215 -14.96 10.28 -5.47
N LYS A 216 -14.02 11.16 -5.19
CA LYS A 216 -14.24 12.60 -5.00
C LYS A 216 -13.40 13.41 -5.99
N SER A 217 -13.74 14.67 -6.19
CA SER A 217 -12.86 15.61 -6.89
C SER A 217 -11.68 16.00 -5.99
N GLU A 218 -10.55 16.36 -6.58
CA GLU A 218 -9.34 16.75 -5.82
C GLU A 218 -9.56 17.95 -4.89
N GLY A 219 -10.44 18.88 -5.29
CA GLY A 219 -10.80 20.05 -4.49
C GLY A 219 -11.99 19.83 -3.54
N ALA A 220 -12.46 18.60 -3.36
CA ALA A 220 -13.62 18.34 -2.51
C ALA A 220 -13.34 18.72 -1.06
N ALA A 221 -14.25 19.50 -0.46
CA ALA A 221 -14.29 19.71 0.98
C ALA A 221 -14.76 18.44 1.68
N LEU A 222 -14.29 18.25 2.90
CA LEU A 222 -14.63 17.11 3.74
C LEU A 222 -15.47 17.58 4.92
N THR A 223 -16.37 16.72 5.39
CA THR A 223 -17.11 16.95 6.62
C THR A 223 -16.33 16.39 7.81
N GLU A 224 -16.48 16.99 8.98
CA GLU A 224 -15.86 16.49 10.20
C GLU A 224 -16.31 15.06 10.49
N GLY A 225 -15.35 14.19 10.81
CA GLY A 225 -15.58 12.76 11.02
C GLY A 225 -15.74 11.93 9.74
N GLU A 226 -15.71 12.55 8.57
CA GLU A 226 -15.79 11.83 7.30
C GLU A 226 -14.62 10.84 7.16
N ARG A 227 -14.94 9.59 6.81
CA ARG A 227 -13.95 8.56 6.58
C ARG A 227 -13.28 8.74 5.21
N VAL A 228 -11.98 8.97 5.22
CA VAL A 228 -11.15 9.09 4.01
C VAL A 228 -10.16 7.93 3.96
N VAL A 229 -10.03 7.30 2.81
CA VAL A 229 -9.03 6.26 2.56
C VAL A 229 -7.80 6.90 1.94
N VAL A 230 -6.65 6.74 2.62
CA VAL A 230 -5.35 7.25 2.18
C VAL A 230 -4.50 6.06 1.72
N PRO A 231 -3.91 6.09 0.50
CA PRO A 231 -3.05 5.01 0.03
C PRO A 231 -1.78 4.89 0.86
N ARG A 232 -1.32 3.66 1.09
CA ARG A 232 -0.01 3.36 1.72
C ARG A 232 1.02 3.11 0.65
N TYR A 233 2.03 3.96 0.60
CA TYR A 233 3.10 3.85 -0.38
C TYR A 233 3.93 2.57 -0.18
N LEU A 234 4.37 1.96 -1.28
CA LEU A 234 5.26 0.81 -1.23
C LEU A 234 6.58 1.19 -0.54
N GLY A 235 6.87 0.52 0.58
CA GLY A 235 8.14 0.71 1.30
C GLY A 235 8.19 1.86 2.31
N GLN A 236 7.12 2.67 2.44
CA GLN A 236 7.03 3.68 3.49
C GLN A 236 6.08 3.23 4.61
N ARG A 237 6.47 3.49 5.86
CA ARG A 237 5.54 3.43 6.99
C ARG A 237 4.66 4.68 6.92
N LEU A 238 3.34 4.53 6.97
CA LEU A 238 2.49 5.66 7.33
C LEU A 238 2.73 5.95 8.82
N THR A 239 3.64 6.85 9.11
CA THR A 239 3.63 7.50 10.40
C THR A 239 2.43 8.43 10.42
N ARG A 240 1.51 8.22 11.36
CA ARG A 240 0.47 9.21 11.62
C ARG A 240 1.18 10.54 11.82
N PRO A 241 0.83 11.61 11.09
CA PRO A 241 1.37 12.93 11.38
C PRO A 241 1.11 13.20 12.87
N ALA A 242 2.11 13.72 13.58
CA ALA A 242 1.83 14.30 14.89
C ALA A 242 0.70 15.29 14.67
N LEU A 243 -0.43 15.09 15.35
CA LEU A 243 -1.50 16.09 15.34
C LEU A 243 -0.81 17.41 15.69
N PRO A 244 -0.99 18.50 14.91
CA PRO A 244 -0.57 19.80 15.39
C PRO A 244 -1.23 19.94 16.75
N ASP A 245 -0.42 20.20 17.78
CA ASP A 245 -0.93 20.47 19.13
C ASP A 245 -2.13 21.39 18.96
N ALA A 246 -3.28 20.95 19.46
CA ALA A 246 -4.49 21.78 19.45
C ALA A 246 -4.06 23.15 19.98
N ALA A 247 -4.13 24.17 19.15
CA ALA A 247 -3.67 25.50 19.49
C ALA A 247 -4.19 25.80 20.88
N LYS A 248 -3.24 25.91 21.84
CA LYS A 248 -3.54 26.23 23.22
C LYS A 248 -4.45 27.46 23.16
N PRO A 249 -5.68 27.43 23.71
CA PRO A 249 -6.54 28.57 23.64
C PRO A 249 -5.74 29.79 24.13
N ALA A 250 -5.70 30.83 23.33
CA ALA A 250 -5.03 32.06 23.68
C ALA A 250 -5.52 32.43 25.07
N SER A 251 -4.59 32.49 26.05
CA SER A 251 -4.89 32.91 27.39
C SER A 251 -5.51 34.31 27.27
N GLY A 252 -6.81 34.39 27.54
CA GLY A 252 -7.52 35.64 27.53
C GLY A 252 -6.81 36.64 28.42
N ASP A 253 -6.61 37.85 27.91
CA ASP A 253 -6.15 39.00 28.67
C ASP A 253 -6.99 39.11 29.97
N GLU A 254 -6.36 38.92 31.09
CA GLU A 254 -6.93 39.36 32.38
C GLU A 254 -7.13 40.89 32.31
N PRO A 255 -8.32 41.39 32.62
CA PRO A 255 -8.51 42.81 32.68
C PRO A 255 -7.66 43.39 33.83
N LYS A 256 -6.72 44.29 33.47
CA LYS A 256 -5.95 45.08 34.44
C LYS A 256 -6.92 45.80 35.38
N SER A 257 -6.90 45.43 36.65
CA SER A 257 -7.55 46.16 37.73
C SER A 257 -6.92 47.56 37.82
N VAL A 258 -7.68 48.57 37.50
CA VAL A 258 -7.33 50.01 37.73
C VAL A 258 -7.48 50.22 39.22
N SER A 259 -6.36 50.38 39.95
CA SER A 259 -6.33 50.90 41.30
C SER A 259 -6.56 52.38 41.23
N GLY A 260 -7.77 52.80 41.63
CA GLY A 260 -8.09 54.20 41.84
C GLY A 260 -7.55 54.63 43.20
N ASP A 261 -6.68 55.65 43.18
CA ASP A 261 -6.29 56.44 44.31
C ASP A 261 -7.51 57.16 44.95
N ALA A 262 -7.67 57.03 46.24
CA ALA A 262 -8.54 57.89 47.04
C ALA A 262 -7.74 58.57 48.12
N PRO A 263 -7.87 59.87 48.34
CA PRO A 263 -7.01 60.67 49.21
C PRO A 263 -7.41 60.55 50.70
N GLY A 264 -6.39 60.79 51.51
CA GLY A 264 -6.42 60.65 52.94
C GLY A 264 -7.41 61.50 53.74
N SER A 265 -7.70 61.06 54.90
CA SER A 265 -8.09 61.97 56.05
C SER A 265 -7.56 61.43 57.37
N SER A 266 -7.01 62.37 58.00
CA SER A 266 -6.36 62.52 59.28
C SER A 266 -6.95 61.81 60.52
N SER A 267 -6.04 61.45 61.39
CA SER A 267 -6.23 61.05 62.80
C SER A 267 -7.02 62.11 63.61
N PRO A 268 -7.47 61.83 64.87
CA PRO A 268 -6.55 61.75 65.98
C PRO A 268 -6.88 60.74 67.08
N SER A 269 -5.86 60.65 67.97
CA SER A 269 -5.70 59.92 69.22
C SER A 269 -6.80 60.12 70.25
N ALA A 270 -6.96 59.15 71.16
CA ALA A 270 -7.05 59.25 72.65
C ALA A 270 -7.16 57.87 73.27
N GLU A 271 -6.18 57.46 73.99
CA GLU A 271 -6.15 57.19 75.44
C GLU A 271 -7.40 56.54 76.07
N HIS A 272 -7.29 55.31 76.49
CA HIS A 272 -7.15 54.79 77.87
C HIS A 272 -6.81 53.30 77.84
#